data_f881e21a7560b27b903d5632dc457bfb
#
_entry.id   f881e21a7560b27b903d5632dc457bfb
#
_cell.length_a   1.000
_cell.length_b   1.000
_cell.length_c   1.000
_cell.angle_alpha   90.00
_cell.angle_beta   90.00
_cell.angle_gamma   90.00
#
_symmetry.space_group_name_H-M   'P 1'
#
loop_
_entity.id
_entity.type
_entity.pdbx_description
1 polymer ?
#
loop_
_entity_poly.entity_id
_entity_poly.type
_entity_poly.pdbx_seq_one_letter_code
_entity_poly.pdbx_strand_id
1 'polypeptide(L)'
;MQRLQEDETKRLRKKGRKKNMNEYYRFFNLDETATDEEIEARYKELKKKYEEDRWLDGEAGNEGAQNLTKLETAYAEIKASRAQKETDGSSSALEEVANLLRENKLNEAQAKLDSFNERNAEWHYLQSCIFYKKNWFNDSKKQLEIAMELDKDNKKYREAYGKLNA
;
A
#
# COMPACT_ATOMS: atom_id res chain seq x y z
N MET A 1 -17.23 -13.09 -22.82
CA MET A 1 -18.31 -12.43 -22.01
C MET A 1 -17.94 -12.31 -20.53
N GLN A 2 -17.37 -13.31 -19.86
CA GLN A 2 -17.02 -13.25 -18.42
C GLN A 2 -16.04 -12.13 -18.04
N ARG A 3 -15.00 -11.87 -18.83
CA ARG A 3 -14.01 -10.79 -18.58
C ARG A 3 -14.59 -9.38 -18.55
N LEU A 4 -15.61 -9.10 -19.38
CA LEU A 4 -16.29 -7.81 -19.43
C LEU A 4 -17.15 -7.57 -18.19
N GLN A 5 -17.76 -8.62 -17.65
CA GLN A 5 -18.56 -8.54 -16.41
C GLN A 5 -17.68 -8.38 -15.16
N GLU A 6 -16.50 -9.00 -15.14
CA GLU A 6 -15.53 -8.83 -14.06
C GLU A 6 -14.93 -7.41 -14.02
N ASP A 7 -14.66 -6.81 -15.17
CA ASP A 7 -14.16 -5.42 -15.27
C ASP A 7 -15.23 -4.40 -14.84
N GLU A 8 -16.47 -4.64 -15.20
CA GLU A 8 -17.59 -3.76 -14.84
C GLU A 8 -17.90 -3.84 -13.34
N THR A 9 -17.86 -5.04 -12.74
CA THR A 9 -18.01 -5.22 -11.30
C THR A 9 -16.85 -4.61 -10.50
N LYS A 10 -15.62 -4.70 -10.98
CA LYS A 10 -14.45 -4.03 -10.38
C LYS A 10 -14.59 -2.51 -10.45
N ARG A 11 -15.08 -1.99 -11.58
CA ARG A 11 -15.30 -0.56 -11.80
C ARG A 11 -16.40 0.02 -10.88
N LEU A 12 -17.48 -0.72 -10.69
CA LEU A 12 -18.58 -0.35 -9.79
C LEU A 12 -18.16 -0.40 -8.32
N ARG A 13 -17.39 -1.43 -7.91
CA ARG A 13 -16.80 -1.52 -6.57
C ARG A 13 -15.82 -0.37 -6.30
N LYS A 14 -14.99 -0.01 -7.29
CA LYS A 14 -14.03 1.11 -7.18
C LYS A 14 -14.77 2.47 -7.07
N LYS A 15 -15.88 2.64 -7.79
CA LYS A 15 -16.73 3.85 -7.73
C LYS A 15 -17.49 3.96 -6.40
N GLY A 16 -18.00 2.85 -5.87
CA GLY A 16 -18.64 2.79 -4.55
C GLY A 16 -17.66 3.07 -3.40
N ARG A 17 -16.44 2.51 -3.45
CA ARG A 17 -15.37 2.78 -2.49
C ARG A 17 -14.96 4.26 -2.46
N LYS A 18 -14.85 4.89 -3.64
CA LYS A 18 -14.50 6.31 -3.73
C LYS A 18 -15.56 7.23 -3.15
N LYS A 19 -16.85 6.88 -3.30
CA LYS A 19 -17.96 7.64 -2.72
C LYS A 19 -17.96 7.56 -1.18
N ASN A 20 -17.77 6.36 -0.63
CA ASN A 20 -17.68 6.16 0.82
C ASN A 20 -16.44 6.84 1.42
N MET A 21 -15.30 6.86 0.68
CA MET A 21 -14.08 7.48 1.16
C MET A 21 -14.25 9.00 1.36
N ASN A 22 -14.88 9.70 0.41
CA ASN A 22 -15.19 11.12 0.54
C ASN A 22 -16.09 11.42 1.75
N GLU A 23 -17.05 10.52 2.07
CA GLU A 23 -17.91 10.64 3.23
C GLU A 23 -17.12 10.49 4.54
N TYR A 24 -16.13 9.60 4.58
CA TYR A 24 -15.26 9.44 5.74
C TYR A 24 -14.40 10.68 6.00
N TYR A 25 -13.78 11.26 4.97
CA TYR A 25 -13.03 12.51 5.15
C TYR A 25 -13.94 13.67 5.58
N ARG A 26 -15.14 13.79 5.02
CA ARG A 26 -16.12 14.80 5.45
C ARG A 26 -16.54 14.63 6.91
N PHE A 27 -16.68 13.39 7.37
CA PHE A 27 -17.00 13.10 8.76
C PHE A 27 -15.90 13.61 9.73
N PHE A 28 -14.65 13.57 9.28
CA PHE A 28 -13.51 14.17 9.98
C PHE A 28 -13.41 15.70 9.81
N ASN A 29 -14.25 16.29 8.97
CA ASN A 29 -14.14 17.67 8.50
C ASN A 29 -12.76 17.95 7.88
N LEU A 30 -12.25 17.00 7.11
CA LEU A 30 -11.00 17.01 6.37
C LEU A 30 -11.27 16.71 4.88
N ASP A 31 -10.27 16.93 4.04
CA ASP A 31 -10.27 16.49 2.66
C ASP A 31 -9.28 15.34 2.41
N GLU A 32 -9.24 14.80 1.19
CA GLU A 32 -8.36 13.68 0.83
C GLU A 32 -6.86 14.05 0.84
N THR A 33 -6.54 15.35 0.89
CA THR A 33 -5.15 15.86 0.90
C THR A 33 -4.59 16.04 2.30
N ALA A 34 -5.43 15.88 3.35
CA ALA A 34 -5.01 15.98 4.75
C ALA A 34 -3.86 15.02 5.06
N THR A 35 -2.91 15.47 5.88
CA THR A 35 -1.78 14.62 6.30
C THR A 35 -2.21 13.54 7.30
N ASP A 36 -1.36 12.54 7.51
CA ASP A 36 -1.65 11.48 8.50
C ASP A 36 -1.70 12.04 9.91
N GLU A 37 -0.88 13.06 10.22
CA GLU A 37 -0.88 13.75 11.49
C GLU A 37 -2.20 14.52 11.74
N GLU A 38 -2.72 15.18 10.70
CA GLU A 38 -4.02 15.89 10.78
C GLU A 38 -5.18 14.91 10.99
N ILE A 39 -5.17 13.78 10.30
CA ILE A 39 -6.18 12.72 10.46
C ILE A 39 -6.13 12.15 11.87
N GLU A 40 -4.93 11.87 12.38
CA GLU A 40 -4.75 11.30 13.73
C GLU A 40 -5.13 12.30 14.83
N ALA A 41 -4.76 13.57 14.69
CA ALA A 41 -5.13 14.63 15.62
C ALA A 41 -6.66 14.79 15.67
N ARG A 42 -7.31 14.80 14.51
CA ARG A 42 -8.77 14.92 14.42
C ARG A 42 -9.50 13.68 14.94
N TYR A 43 -8.94 12.48 14.70
CA TYR A 43 -9.45 11.26 15.29
C TYR A 43 -9.45 11.31 16.82
N LYS A 44 -8.34 11.71 17.44
CA LYS A 44 -8.22 11.82 18.90
C LYS A 44 -9.21 12.83 19.50
N GLU A 45 -9.37 13.97 18.83
CA GLU A 45 -10.32 15.02 19.23
C GLU A 45 -11.77 14.52 19.21
N LEU A 46 -12.19 13.96 18.06
CA LEU A 46 -13.56 13.46 17.89
C LEU A 46 -13.84 12.24 18.77
N LYS A 47 -12.84 11.37 18.97
CA LYS A 47 -12.97 10.22 19.87
C LYS A 47 -13.27 10.65 21.27
N LYS A 48 -12.50 11.60 21.82
CA LYS A 48 -12.74 12.15 23.16
C LYS A 48 -14.15 12.73 23.28
N LYS A 49 -14.57 13.55 22.31
CA LYS A 49 -15.89 14.14 22.27
C LYS A 49 -16.99 13.08 22.29
N TYR A 50 -16.94 12.08 21.39
CA TYR A 50 -18.00 11.06 21.32
C TYR A 50 -17.95 10.05 22.45
N GLU A 51 -16.80 9.85 23.09
CA GLU A 51 -16.70 9.09 24.34
C GLU A 51 -17.39 9.81 25.49
N GLU A 52 -17.35 11.14 25.56
CA GLU A 52 -18.11 11.95 26.53
C GLU A 52 -19.60 11.94 26.16
N ASP A 53 -19.96 12.20 24.91
CA ASP A 53 -21.34 12.28 24.42
C ASP A 53 -22.13 10.97 24.66
N ARG A 54 -21.48 9.80 24.51
CA ARG A 54 -22.16 8.51 24.72
C ARG A 54 -22.74 8.25 26.10
N TRP A 55 -22.31 9.02 27.10
CA TRP A 55 -22.80 8.92 28.46
C TRP A 55 -23.93 9.90 28.76
N LEU A 56 -24.35 10.70 27.79
CA LEU A 56 -25.50 11.56 27.90
C LEU A 56 -26.80 10.73 27.89
N ASP A 57 -27.85 11.23 28.58
CA ASP A 57 -29.12 10.54 28.61
C ASP A 57 -29.88 10.66 27.28
N GLY A 58 -30.65 9.62 26.95
CA GLY A 58 -31.59 9.61 25.84
C GLY A 58 -30.94 9.57 24.47
N GLU A 59 -31.49 10.34 23.52
CA GLU A 59 -31.10 10.33 22.11
C GLU A 59 -29.65 10.82 21.89
N ALA A 60 -29.21 11.80 22.66
CA ALA A 60 -27.86 12.34 22.59
C ALA A 60 -26.78 11.29 22.90
N GLY A 61 -26.99 10.44 23.91
CA GLY A 61 -26.08 9.34 24.22
C GLY A 61 -26.05 8.26 23.12
N ASN A 62 -27.21 7.95 22.53
CA ASN A 62 -27.28 7.02 21.40
C ASN A 62 -26.55 7.56 20.18
N GLU A 63 -26.69 8.85 19.86
CA GLU A 63 -25.94 9.50 18.79
C GLU A 63 -24.44 9.50 19.05
N GLY A 64 -24.01 9.79 20.29
CA GLY A 64 -22.61 9.72 20.70
C GLY A 64 -22.00 8.34 20.47
N ALA A 65 -22.70 7.28 20.86
CA ALA A 65 -22.28 5.90 20.64
C ALA A 65 -22.21 5.52 19.15
N GLN A 66 -23.21 5.94 18.36
CA GLN A 66 -23.20 5.72 16.90
C GLN A 66 -22.08 6.48 16.21
N ASN A 67 -21.84 7.72 16.60
CA ASN A 67 -20.77 8.53 16.03
C ASN A 67 -19.39 8.00 16.40
N LEU A 68 -19.22 7.44 17.59
CA LEU A 68 -17.97 6.76 17.97
C LEU A 68 -17.71 5.55 17.06
N THR A 69 -18.71 4.71 16.81
CA THR A 69 -18.59 3.55 15.90
C THR A 69 -18.27 3.99 14.46
N LYS A 70 -18.95 5.05 13.97
CA LYS A 70 -18.67 5.62 12.64
C LYS A 70 -17.26 6.18 12.55
N LEU A 71 -16.77 6.84 13.61
CA LEU A 71 -15.43 7.40 13.69
C LEU A 71 -14.35 6.31 13.57
N GLU A 72 -14.50 5.23 14.34
CA GLU A 72 -13.56 4.10 14.32
C GLU A 72 -13.55 3.42 12.96
N THR A 73 -14.72 3.20 12.36
CA THR A 73 -14.83 2.64 11.01
C THR A 73 -14.19 3.55 9.98
N ALA A 74 -14.49 4.83 9.99
CA ALA A 74 -13.94 5.80 9.04
C ALA A 74 -12.41 5.91 9.14
N TYR A 75 -11.88 5.93 10.37
CA TYR A 75 -10.43 5.97 10.60
C TYR A 75 -9.74 4.72 10.06
N ALA A 76 -10.25 3.53 10.35
CA ALA A 76 -9.71 2.27 9.87
C ALA A 76 -9.72 2.20 8.32
N GLU A 77 -10.81 2.62 7.67
CA GLU A 77 -10.94 2.62 6.21
C GLU A 77 -10.01 3.65 5.54
N ILE A 78 -9.85 4.84 6.12
CA ILE A 78 -8.90 5.85 5.63
C ILE A 78 -7.46 5.30 5.71
N LYS A 79 -7.06 4.75 6.84
CA LYS A 79 -5.72 4.17 7.03
C LYS A 79 -5.46 3.02 6.06
N ALA A 80 -6.41 2.10 5.93
CA ALA A 80 -6.30 0.97 4.99
C ALA A 80 -6.20 1.43 3.53
N SER A 81 -6.99 2.45 3.13
CA SER A 81 -6.96 3.00 1.78
C SER A 81 -5.64 3.70 1.46
N ARG A 82 -5.05 4.39 2.43
CA ARG A 82 -3.75 5.06 2.26
C ARG A 82 -2.62 4.05 2.15
N ALA A 83 -2.57 3.05 3.03
CA ALA A 83 -1.61 1.96 2.94
C ALA A 83 -1.70 1.22 1.60
N GLN A 84 -2.91 1.00 1.07
CA GLN A 84 -3.11 0.39 -0.24
C GLN A 84 -2.61 1.28 -1.38
N LYS A 85 -2.81 2.60 -1.31
CA LYS A 85 -2.29 3.54 -2.32
C LYS A 85 -0.75 3.58 -2.33
N GLU A 86 -0.13 3.51 -1.16
CA GLU A 86 1.33 3.46 -1.03
C GLU A 86 1.90 2.17 -1.64
N THR A 87 1.29 1.02 -1.35
CA THR A 87 1.68 -0.28 -1.94
C THR A 87 1.44 -0.33 -3.45
N ASP A 88 0.31 0.18 -3.93
CA ASP A 88 -0.01 0.23 -5.36
C ASP A 88 0.95 1.18 -6.11
N GLY A 89 1.28 2.33 -5.53
CA GLY A 89 2.25 3.28 -6.09
C GLY A 89 3.66 2.70 -6.13
N SER A 90 4.08 2.05 -5.07
CA SER A 90 5.38 1.36 -4.99
C SER A 90 5.45 0.20 -6.00
N SER A 91 4.40 -0.61 -6.10
CA SER A 91 4.32 -1.72 -7.06
C SER A 91 4.42 -1.23 -8.51
N SER A 92 3.71 -0.17 -8.88
CA SER A 92 3.77 0.40 -10.23
C SER A 92 5.15 0.97 -10.57
N ALA A 93 5.80 1.63 -9.62
CA ALA A 93 7.13 2.19 -9.81
C ALA A 93 8.22 1.09 -9.86
N LEU A 94 8.07 -0.01 -9.12
CA LEU A 94 8.95 -1.19 -9.24
C LEU A 94 8.75 -1.92 -10.57
N GLU A 95 7.53 -1.93 -11.12
CA GLU A 95 7.29 -2.46 -12.47
C GLU A 95 8.00 -1.63 -13.56
N GLU A 96 8.07 -0.31 -13.39
CA GLU A 96 8.89 0.55 -14.28
C GLU A 96 10.37 0.15 -14.23
N VAL A 97 10.94 -0.14 -13.06
CA VAL A 97 12.30 -0.68 -12.93
C VAL A 97 12.45 -2.00 -13.69
N ALA A 98 11.47 -2.90 -13.58
CA ALA A 98 11.47 -4.16 -14.30
C ALA A 98 11.44 -3.95 -15.84
N ASN A 99 10.73 -2.94 -16.33
CA ASN A 99 10.70 -2.57 -17.74
C ASN A 99 12.06 -2.02 -18.20
N LEU A 100 12.68 -1.13 -17.44
CA LEU A 100 14.03 -0.63 -17.72
C LEU A 100 15.06 -1.77 -17.78
N LEU A 101 14.92 -2.78 -16.93
CA LEU A 101 15.73 -3.99 -16.96
C LEU A 101 15.52 -4.83 -18.22
N ARG A 102 14.28 -4.95 -18.72
CA ARG A 102 13.97 -5.62 -19.99
C ARG A 102 14.60 -4.89 -21.17
N GLU A 103 14.60 -3.56 -21.13
CA GLU A 103 15.25 -2.70 -22.12
C GLU A 103 16.79 -2.61 -21.97
N ASN A 104 17.34 -3.31 -20.98
CA ASN A 104 18.78 -3.30 -20.64
C ASN A 104 19.34 -1.91 -20.25
N LYS A 105 18.49 -1.03 -19.75
CA LYS A 105 18.84 0.31 -19.25
C LYS A 105 19.25 0.24 -17.78
N LEU A 106 20.40 -0.39 -17.50
CA LEU A 106 20.81 -0.75 -16.14
C LEU A 106 21.05 0.46 -15.22
N ASN A 107 21.59 1.56 -15.75
CA ASN A 107 21.86 2.75 -14.96
C ASN A 107 20.57 3.49 -14.56
N GLU A 108 19.61 3.57 -15.49
CA GLU A 108 18.30 4.16 -15.23
C GLU A 108 17.51 3.30 -14.23
N ALA A 109 17.54 1.98 -14.42
CA ALA A 109 16.93 1.03 -13.48
C ALA A 109 17.51 1.16 -12.07
N GLN A 110 18.84 1.29 -11.93
CA GLN A 110 19.49 1.48 -10.64
C GLN A 110 19.09 2.82 -10.01
N ALA A 111 19.17 3.92 -10.75
CA ALA A 111 18.80 5.24 -10.25
C ALA A 111 17.33 5.29 -9.78
N LYS A 112 16.44 4.66 -10.53
CA LYS A 112 15.03 4.54 -10.15
C LYS A 112 14.87 3.69 -8.90
N LEU A 113 15.54 2.54 -8.81
CA LEU A 113 15.50 1.65 -7.65
C LEU A 113 16.05 2.31 -6.38
N ASP A 114 17.11 3.12 -6.50
CA ASP A 114 17.73 3.85 -5.39
C ASP A 114 16.83 4.97 -4.84
N SER A 115 15.83 5.42 -5.61
CA SER A 115 14.87 6.44 -5.16
C SER A 115 13.81 5.91 -4.18
N PHE A 116 13.71 4.59 -3.98
CA PHE A 116 12.77 4.00 -3.04
C PHE A 116 13.30 4.05 -1.60
N ASN A 117 12.49 4.54 -0.68
CA ASN A 117 12.82 4.55 0.76
C ASN A 117 12.67 3.16 1.38
N GLU A 118 11.66 2.40 0.95
CA GLU A 118 11.40 1.05 1.46
C GLU A 118 12.01 0.00 0.54
N ARG A 119 12.72 -0.94 1.16
CA ARG A 119 13.38 -2.07 0.49
C ARG A 119 12.63 -3.36 0.79
N ASN A 120 11.51 -3.56 0.10
CA ASN A 120 10.70 -4.78 0.20
C ASN A 120 11.32 -5.95 -0.61
N ALA A 121 10.70 -7.13 -0.56
CA ALA A 121 11.18 -8.32 -1.26
C ALA A 121 11.37 -8.11 -2.78
N GLU A 122 10.43 -7.42 -3.44
CA GLU A 122 10.52 -7.13 -4.88
C GLU A 122 11.66 -6.15 -5.18
N TRP A 123 11.92 -5.17 -4.32
CA TRP A 123 13.08 -4.29 -4.42
C TRP A 123 14.39 -5.09 -4.45
N HIS A 124 14.58 -6.00 -3.48
CA HIS A 124 15.76 -6.87 -3.41
C HIS A 124 15.87 -7.80 -4.62
N TYR A 125 14.76 -8.32 -5.10
CA TYR A 125 14.73 -9.12 -6.32
C TYR A 125 15.21 -8.31 -7.54
N LEU A 126 14.71 -7.09 -7.74
CA LEU A 126 15.11 -6.22 -8.85
C LEU A 126 16.58 -5.80 -8.74
N GLN A 127 17.06 -5.51 -7.53
CA GLN A 127 18.48 -5.24 -7.28
C GLN A 127 19.34 -6.45 -7.66
N SER A 128 18.90 -7.66 -7.35
CA SER A 128 19.58 -8.89 -7.76
C SER A 128 19.64 -9.02 -9.29
N CYS A 129 18.57 -8.67 -9.98
CA CYS A 129 18.54 -8.69 -11.45
C CYS A 129 19.53 -7.69 -12.06
N ILE A 130 19.68 -6.49 -11.46
CA ILE A 130 20.70 -5.51 -11.90
C ILE A 130 22.11 -6.09 -11.71
N PHE A 131 22.39 -6.64 -10.53
CA PHE A 131 23.70 -7.25 -10.25
C PHE A 131 24.01 -8.42 -11.17
N TYR A 132 23.01 -9.28 -11.43
CA TYR A 132 23.16 -10.38 -12.40
C TYR A 132 23.56 -9.88 -13.79
N LYS A 133 22.88 -8.86 -14.30
CA LYS A 133 23.18 -8.28 -15.61
C LYS A 133 24.55 -7.58 -15.66
N LYS A 134 25.08 -7.16 -14.51
CA LYS A 134 26.44 -6.62 -14.35
C LYS A 134 27.50 -7.71 -14.12
N ASN A 135 27.11 -8.99 -14.16
CA ASN A 135 27.94 -10.16 -13.84
C ASN A 135 28.46 -10.20 -12.39
N TRP A 136 27.77 -9.50 -11.46
CA TRP A 136 28.07 -9.51 -10.04
C TRP A 136 27.24 -10.60 -9.35
N PHE A 137 27.58 -11.86 -9.64
CA PHE A 137 26.78 -13.01 -9.26
C PHE A 137 26.66 -13.20 -7.73
N ASN A 138 27.76 -12.95 -7.00
CA ASN A 138 27.75 -13.07 -5.54
C ASN A 138 26.81 -12.05 -4.87
N ASP A 139 26.81 -10.81 -5.35
CA ASP A 139 25.93 -9.77 -4.83
C ASP A 139 24.47 -9.99 -5.26
N SER A 140 24.27 -10.48 -6.48
CA SER A 140 22.96 -10.92 -6.94
C SER A 140 22.36 -12.00 -6.04
N LYS A 141 23.18 -13.01 -5.68
CA LYS A 141 22.75 -14.10 -4.80
C LYS A 141 22.35 -13.60 -3.41
N LYS A 142 23.14 -12.72 -2.80
CA LYS A 142 22.83 -12.12 -1.50
C LYS A 142 21.49 -11.37 -1.51
N GLN A 143 21.23 -10.60 -2.58
CA GLN A 143 19.95 -9.89 -2.70
C GLN A 143 18.75 -10.83 -2.87
N LEU A 144 18.91 -11.94 -3.58
CA LEU A 144 17.87 -12.97 -3.68
C LEU A 144 17.61 -13.68 -2.35
N GLU A 145 18.65 -13.93 -1.56
CA GLU A 145 18.51 -14.51 -0.23
C GLU A 145 17.64 -13.60 0.66
N ILE A 146 17.89 -12.29 0.66
CA ILE A 146 17.08 -11.32 1.39
C ILE A 146 15.63 -11.30 0.86
N ALA A 147 15.44 -11.29 -0.46
CA ALA A 147 14.11 -11.33 -1.04
C ALA A 147 13.31 -12.57 -0.62
N MET A 148 13.98 -13.73 -0.57
CA MET A 148 13.38 -14.99 -0.11
C MET A 148 13.09 -15.03 1.39
N GLU A 149 13.86 -14.32 2.21
CA GLU A 149 13.58 -14.18 3.63
C GLU A 149 12.37 -13.32 3.91
N LEU A 150 12.20 -12.25 3.13
CA LEU A 150 11.08 -11.31 3.24
C LEU A 150 9.77 -11.88 2.68
N ASP A 151 9.84 -12.72 1.66
CA ASP A 151 8.68 -13.38 1.04
C ASP A 151 9.00 -14.85 0.75
N LYS A 152 8.83 -15.68 1.76
CA LYS A 152 9.22 -17.10 1.76
C LYS A 152 8.46 -17.97 0.78
N ASP A 153 7.24 -17.57 0.41
CA ASP A 153 6.38 -18.38 -0.44
C ASP A 153 6.50 -18.04 -1.93
N ASN A 154 7.29 -17.03 -2.27
CA ASN A 154 7.46 -16.56 -3.63
C ASN A 154 8.31 -17.49 -4.48
N LYS A 155 7.65 -18.21 -5.38
CA LYS A 155 8.30 -19.16 -6.31
C LYS A 155 9.28 -18.48 -7.25
N LYS A 156 8.98 -17.24 -7.69
CA LYS A 156 9.81 -16.46 -8.61
C LYS A 156 11.23 -16.25 -8.05
N TYR A 157 11.36 -15.93 -6.77
CA TYR A 157 12.65 -15.69 -6.13
C TYR A 157 13.44 -16.99 -5.97
N ARG A 158 12.78 -18.08 -5.58
CA ARG A 158 13.41 -19.41 -5.50
C ARG A 158 13.92 -19.92 -6.84
N GLU A 159 13.13 -19.75 -7.90
CA GLU A 159 13.54 -20.13 -9.26
C GLU A 159 14.72 -19.30 -9.75
N ALA A 160 14.73 -17.99 -9.48
CA ALA A 160 15.84 -17.11 -9.82
C ALA A 160 17.13 -17.51 -9.09
N TYR A 161 17.01 -17.83 -7.80
CA TYR A 161 18.14 -18.31 -6.99
C TYR A 161 18.67 -19.66 -7.48
N GLY A 162 17.79 -20.59 -7.85
CA GLY A 162 18.18 -21.86 -8.43
C GLY A 162 18.98 -21.72 -9.73
N LYS A 163 18.60 -20.77 -10.58
CA LYS A 163 19.32 -20.47 -11.84
C LYS A 163 20.71 -19.91 -11.61
N LEU A 164 20.96 -19.19 -10.51
CA LEU A 164 22.27 -18.66 -10.16
C LEU A 164 23.23 -19.74 -9.61
N ASN A 165 22.71 -20.85 -9.13
CA ASN A 165 23.49 -21.95 -8.56
C ASN A 165 23.64 -23.14 -9.55
N ALA A 166 23.02 -23.09 -10.72
CA ALA A 166 23.13 -24.09 -11.78
C ALA A 166 24.34 -23.85 -12.66
#